data_095e556a24ee51ad6a55587fdd8e5740
#
_entry.id   095e556a24ee51ad6a55587fdd8e5740
#
_cell.length_a   1.000
_cell.length_b   1.000
_cell.length_c   1.000
_cell.angle_alpha   90.00
_cell.angle_beta   90.00
_cell.angle_gamma   90.00
#
_symmetry.space_group_name_H-M   'P 1'
#
loop_
_entity.id
_entity.type
_entity.pdbx_description
1 polymer ?
#
loop_
_entity_poly.entity_id
_entity_poly.type
_entity_poly.pdbx_seq_one_letter_code
_entity_poly.pdbx_strand_id
1 'polypeptide(L)'
;MTATITTLRLKVCGLRQAGNILEVAGLEPDFLGFIFSPLSKRYVGEELSEELLKSLPASVRKVGVFVDQSTAEIMQQVRRYGLDLVQLHGNESPAQCAELRAAGVGAIKAFAVGEAVDFAVLEPYVPVCDYFLFDAAGPQPGGNGTRFNWQLLRQYALSVPYLLAGGIDSSMVAELAHLRLPGLYGFDVNSGFETAPALKDAAVLRRFFADLRA
;
A
#
# COMPACT_ATOMS: atom_id res chain seq x y z
N MET A 1 -21.35 24.00 -0.22
CA MET A 1 -20.85 22.84 0.51
C MET A 1 -19.34 22.90 0.47
N THR A 2 -18.70 23.26 1.57
CA THR A 2 -17.24 23.29 1.72
C THR A 2 -16.73 21.87 1.60
N ALA A 3 -16.01 21.56 0.53
CA ALA A 3 -15.32 20.29 0.39
C ALA A 3 -14.33 20.18 1.55
N THR A 4 -14.55 19.23 2.45
CA THR A 4 -13.59 18.87 3.48
C THR A 4 -12.32 18.45 2.75
N ILE A 5 -11.25 19.21 2.91
CA ILE A 5 -9.92 18.84 2.37
C ILE A 5 -9.54 17.57 3.15
N THR A 6 -9.81 16.42 2.57
CA THR A 6 -9.38 15.14 3.13
C THR A 6 -7.87 15.08 2.97
N THR A 7 -7.12 15.15 4.07
CA THR A 7 -5.67 15.00 4.06
C THR A 7 -5.32 13.66 3.42
N LEU A 8 -4.54 13.69 2.33
CA LEU A 8 -4.10 12.49 1.63
C LEU A 8 -3.27 11.61 2.56
N ARG A 9 -3.55 10.32 2.54
CA ARG A 9 -2.86 9.32 3.37
C ARG A 9 -1.57 8.85 2.71
N LEU A 10 -0.62 8.46 3.54
CA LEU A 10 0.70 8.02 3.08
C LEU A 10 0.98 6.60 3.58
N LYS A 11 1.28 5.71 2.64
CA LYS A 11 1.76 4.37 2.91
C LYS A 11 3.22 4.25 2.46
N VAL A 12 4.07 3.70 3.31
CA VAL A 12 5.45 3.35 2.97
C VAL A 12 5.56 1.83 2.97
N CYS A 13 5.82 1.26 1.80
CA CYS A 13 5.80 -0.19 1.59
C CYS A 13 7.21 -0.77 1.45
N GLY A 14 7.37 -2.06 1.77
CA GLY A 14 8.60 -2.81 1.54
C GLY A 14 9.68 -2.56 2.58
N LEU A 15 9.30 -2.41 3.84
CA LEU A 15 10.20 -2.28 4.99
C LEU A 15 10.62 -3.67 5.50
N ARG A 16 11.86 -3.80 6.01
CA ARG A 16 12.40 -5.05 6.56
C ARG A 16 13.29 -4.84 7.78
N GLN A 17 14.26 -3.94 7.70
CA GLN A 17 15.28 -3.75 8.74
C GLN A 17 14.75 -2.96 9.93
N ALA A 18 14.96 -3.45 11.15
CA ALA A 18 14.40 -2.91 12.39
C ALA A 18 14.69 -1.40 12.58
N GLY A 19 15.93 -0.97 12.40
CA GLY A 19 16.30 0.45 12.54
C GLY A 19 15.60 1.34 11.54
N ASN A 20 15.47 0.89 10.28
CA ASN A 20 14.78 1.64 9.23
C ASN A 20 13.26 1.67 9.44
N ILE A 21 12.66 0.58 9.96
CA ILE A 21 11.24 0.56 10.35
C ILE A 21 10.96 1.64 11.39
N LEU A 22 11.78 1.72 12.46
CA LEU A 22 11.60 2.71 13.52
C LEU A 22 11.80 4.14 13.01
N GLU A 23 12.81 4.36 12.17
CA GLU A 23 13.11 5.66 11.58
C GLU A 23 11.92 6.15 10.70
N VAL A 24 11.39 5.28 9.85
CA VAL A 24 10.23 5.59 8.99
C VAL A 24 8.95 5.73 9.82
N ALA A 25 8.73 4.89 10.84
CA ALA A 25 7.58 5.02 11.73
C ALA A 25 7.57 6.37 12.47
N GLY A 26 8.75 6.90 12.84
CA GLY A 26 8.91 8.23 13.43
C GLY A 26 8.54 9.41 12.49
N LEU A 27 8.29 9.15 11.20
CA LEU A 27 7.73 10.13 10.26
C LEU A 27 6.20 10.15 10.26
N GLU A 28 5.57 9.30 11.04
CA GLU A 28 4.12 9.16 11.19
C GLU A 28 3.38 8.96 9.85
N PRO A 29 3.78 7.95 9.03
CA PRO A 29 2.94 7.53 7.91
C PRO A 29 1.63 6.92 8.43
N ASP A 30 0.59 6.91 7.60
CA ASP A 30 -0.68 6.27 7.96
C ASP A 30 -0.57 4.74 7.92
N PHE A 31 0.30 4.22 7.03
CA PHE A 31 0.50 2.78 6.84
C PHE A 31 1.97 2.43 6.64
N LEU A 32 2.40 1.30 7.23
CA LEU A 32 3.67 0.65 6.94
C LEU A 32 3.43 -0.73 6.31
N GLY A 33 4.07 -0.99 5.16
CA GLY A 33 3.92 -2.22 4.40
C GLY A 33 5.10 -3.19 4.57
N PHE A 34 4.78 -4.46 4.85
CA PHE A 34 5.71 -5.56 5.07
C PHE A 34 5.40 -6.66 4.05
N ILE A 35 6.36 -7.04 3.20
CA ILE A 35 6.12 -7.94 2.07
C ILE A 35 6.44 -9.38 2.46
N PHE A 36 5.42 -10.23 2.47
CA PHE A 36 5.52 -11.66 2.82
C PHE A 36 5.65 -12.59 1.59
N SER A 37 5.90 -12.05 0.40
CA SER A 37 6.16 -12.84 -0.80
C SER A 37 7.66 -13.11 -0.97
N PRO A 38 8.11 -14.39 -0.95
CA PRO A 38 9.54 -14.73 -1.13
C PRO A 38 10.13 -14.34 -2.48
N LEU A 39 9.29 -14.09 -3.48
CA LEU A 39 9.73 -13.64 -4.80
C LEU A 39 10.15 -12.16 -4.81
N SER A 40 9.80 -11.40 -3.77
CA SER A 40 10.13 -9.99 -3.67
C SER A 40 11.57 -9.78 -3.15
N LYS A 41 12.30 -8.85 -3.77
CA LYS A 41 13.59 -8.34 -3.23
C LYS A 41 13.45 -7.70 -1.84
N ARG A 42 12.20 -7.38 -1.44
CA ARG A 42 11.83 -6.74 -0.17
C ARG A 42 11.13 -7.72 0.78
N TYR A 43 11.25 -9.01 0.51
CA TYR A 43 10.72 -10.05 1.39
C TYR A 43 11.25 -9.87 2.80
N VAL A 44 10.36 -9.86 3.78
CA VAL A 44 10.72 -9.66 5.19
C VAL A 44 11.56 -10.79 5.77
N GLY A 45 11.45 -12.02 5.21
CA GLY A 45 12.18 -13.19 5.69
C GLY A 45 11.93 -13.47 7.17
N GLU A 46 12.98 -13.90 7.85
CA GLU A 46 12.99 -14.13 9.30
C GLU A 46 13.49 -12.93 10.10
N GLU A 47 13.89 -11.84 9.41
CA GLU A 47 14.47 -10.65 10.05
C GLU A 47 13.42 -9.78 10.76
N LEU A 48 12.13 -9.94 10.41
CA LEU A 48 11.06 -9.13 10.97
C LEU A 48 10.74 -9.57 12.41
N SER A 49 10.94 -8.67 13.37
CA SER A 49 10.63 -8.92 14.78
C SER A 49 9.17 -8.66 15.08
N GLU A 50 8.53 -9.62 15.76
CA GLU A 50 7.15 -9.49 16.26
C GLU A 50 7.03 -8.40 17.32
N GLU A 51 8.01 -8.35 18.25
CA GLU A 51 8.06 -7.38 19.33
C GLU A 51 8.18 -5.96 18.78
N LEU A 52 9.02 -5.79 17.72
CA LEU A 52 9.16 -4.51 17.05
C LEU A 52 7.82 -4.04 16.47
N LEU A 53 7.11 -4.89 15.72
CA LEU A 53 5.84 -4.51 15.11
C LEU A 53 4.78 -4.19 16.16
N LYS A 54 4.76 -4.90 17.28
CA LYS A 54 3.85 -4.65 18.41
C LYS A 54 4.17 -3.35 19.15
N SER A 55 5.43 -2.88 19.09
CA SER A 55 5.87 -1.62 19.73
C SER A 55 5.61 -0.36 18.90
N LEU A 56 5.24 -0.52 17.61
CA LEU A 56 4.96 0.62 16.74
C LEU A 56 3.75 1.43 17.25
N PRO A 57 3.73 2.76 17.01
CA PRO A 57 2.61 3.61 17.42
C PRO A 57 1.27 3.08 16.86
N ALA A 58 0.23 3.09 17.67
CA ALA A 58 -1.12 2.64 17.26
C ALA A 58 -1.74 3.51 16.16
N SER A 59 -1.21 4.73 15.94
CA SER A 59 -1.59 5.61 14.83
C SER A 59 -1.10 5.11 13.47
N VAL A 60 -0.10 4.23 13.44
CA VAL A 60 0.51 3.71 12.22
C VAL A 60 0.01 2.29 11.96
N ARG A 61 -0.81 2.10 10.93
CA ARG A 61 -1.40 0.79 10.59
C ARG A 61 -0.38 -0.11 9.88
N LYS A 62 -0.25 -1.34 10.34
CA LYS A 62 0.64 -2.36 9.79
C LYS A 62 -0.07 -3.15 8.69
N VAL A 63 0.49 -3.15 7.50
CA VAL A 63 -0.06 -3.81 6.32
C VAL A 63 0.85 -4.96 5.88
N GLY A 64 0.37 -6.20 5.94
CA GLY A 64 1.06 -7.34 5.32
C GLY A 64 0.73 -7.42 3.83
N VAL A 65 1.74 -7.53 2.98
CA VAL A 65 1.58 -7.67 1.53
C VAL A 65 1.82 -9.11 1.12
N PHE A 66 0.84 -9.71 0.46
CA PHE A 66 0.78 -11.12 0.09
C PHE A 66 0.54 -11.26 -1.43
N VAL A 67 1.02 -12.35 -2.02
CA VAL A 67 0.83 -12.67 -3.44
C VAL A 67 0.44 -14.13 -3.55
N ASP A 68 -0.80 -14.41 -3.93
CA ASP A 68 -1.37 -15.74 -4.19
C ASP A 68 -1.19 -16.76 -3.04
N GLN A 69 -1.14 -16.29 -1.80
CA GLN A 69 -1.07 -17.13 -0.60
C GLN A 69 -2.47 -17.50 -0.11
N SER A 70 -2.60 -18.64 0.54
CA SER A 70 -3.87 -19.09 1.11
C SER A 70 -4.33 -18.21 2.28
N THR A 71 -5.64 -18.16 2.52
CA THR A 71 -6.23 -17.46 3.68
C THR A 71 -5.61 -17.90 5.00
N ALA A 72 -5.30 -19.21 5.14
CA ALA A 72 -4.70 -19.75 6.36
C ALA A 72 -3.29 -19.22 6.61
N GLU A 73 -2.43 -19.19 5.58
CA GLU A 73 -1.07 -18.63 5.65
C GLU A 73 -1.10 -17.14 5.97
N ILE A 74 -1.98 -16.37 5.30
CA ILE A 74 -2.17 -14.95 5.57
C ILE A 74 -2.57 -14.72 7.02
N MET A 75 -3.57 -15.45 7.53
CA MET A 75 -4.06 -15.31 8.91
C MET A 75 -3.04 -15.74 9.94
N GLN A 76 -2.13 -16.66 9.61
CA GLN A 76 -0.99 -16.99 10.47
C GLN A 76 -0.09 -15.75 10.66
N GLN A 77 0.26 -15.03 9.58
CA GLN A 77 1.08 -13.83 9.66
C GLN A 77 0.35 -12.67 10.36
N VAL A 78 -0.96 -12.51 10.08
CA VAL A 78 -1.79 -11.51 10.76
C VAL A 78 -1.71 -11.67 12.27
N ARG A 79 -1.91 -12.89 12.77
CA ARG A 79 -1.84 -13.18 14.23
C ARG A 79 -0.43 -13.01 14.78
N ARG A 80 0.57 -13.50 14.03
CA ARG A 80 1.98 -13.46 14.46
C ARG A 80 2.46 -12.05 14.67
N TYR A 81 2.24 -11.18 13.67
CA TYR A 81 2.80 -9.83 13.64
C TYR A 81 1.81 -8.73 14.09
N GLY A 82 0.58 -9.08 14.41
CA GLY A 82 -0.45 -8.11 14.76
C GLY A 82 -0.74 -7.14 13.62
N LEU A 83 -0.91 -7.67 12.39
CA LEU A 83 -1.19 -6.83 11.23
C LEU A 83 -2.60 -6.28 11.30
N ASP A 84 -2.77 -5.01 10.93
CA ASP A 84 -4.06 -4.31 10.94
C ASP A 84 -4.83 -4.49 9.63
N LEU A 85 -4.10 -4.72 8.53
CA LEU A 85 -4.62 -4.92 7.19
C LEU A 85 -3.78 -5.93 6.43
N VAL A 86 -4.40 -6.55 5.44
CA VAL A 86 -3.70 -7.34 4.43
C VAL A 86 -3.85 -6.69 3.06
N GLN A 87 -2.76 -6.63 2.31
CA GLN A 87 -2.75 -6.22 0.90
C GLN A 87 -2.57 -7.45 0.03
N LEU A 88 -3.55 -7.72 -0.82
CA LEU A 88 -3.60 -8.84 -1.74
C LEU A 88 -3.13 -8.36 -3.12
N HIS A 89 -1.91 -8.73 -3.48
CA HIS A 89 -1.20 -8.16 -4.64
C HIS A 89 -1.02 -9.16 -5.80
N GLY A 90 -1.67 -10.31 -5.71
CA GLY A 90 -1.73 -11.37 -6.72
C GLY A 90 -3.11 -11.46 -7.39
N ASN A 91 -3.55 -12.70 -7.65
CA ASN A 91 -4.82 -13.01 -8.31
C ASN A 91 -5.93 -13.43 -7.33
N GLU A 92 -5.83 -12.98 -6.07
CA GLU A 92 -6.77 -13.34 -5.01
C GLU A 92 -8.20 -12.96 -5.38
N SER A 93 -9.13 -13.89 -5.20
CA SER A 93 -10.54 -13.73 -5.58
C SER A 93 -11.34 -12.88 -4.58
N PRO A 94 -12.52 -12.34 -4.98
CA PRO A 94 -13.45 -11.70 -4.04
C PRO A 94 -13.87 -12.62 -2.90
N ALA A 95 -13.97 -13.94 -3.14
CA ALA A 95 -14.29 -14.92 -2.11
C ALA A 95 -13.21 -14.97 -1.02
N GLN A 96 -11.94 -14.96 -1.40
CA GLN A 96 -10.83 -14.91 -0.44
C GLN A 96 -10.81 -13.60 0.34
N CYS A 97 -11.11 -12.47 -0.29
CA CYS A 97 -11.27 -11.18 0.42
C CYS A 97 -12.40 -11.27 1.47
N ALA A 98 -13.53 -11.92 1.11
CA ALA A 98 -14.65 -12.12 2.02
C ALA A 98 -14.28 -13.03 3.22
N GLU A 99 -13.51 -14.10 2.99
CA GLU A 99 -12.99 -14.97 4.08
C GLU A 99 -12.12 -14.18 5.06
N LEU A 100 -11.19 -13.36 4.58
CA LEU A 100 -10.32 -12.52 5.41
C LEU A 100 -11.14 -11.51 6.21
N ARG A 101 -12.11 -10.86 5.58
CA ARG A 101 -13.04 -9.95 6.24
C ARG A 101 -13.87 -10.65 7.33
N ALA A 102 -14.38 -11.86 7.06
CA ALA A 102 -15.09 -12.67 8.04
C ALA A 102 -14.20 -13.07 9.22
N ALA A 103 -12.88 -13.23 8.99
CA ALA A 103 -11.88 -13.48 10.02
C ALA A 103 -11.47 -12.22 10.79
N GLY A 104 -12.05 -11.05 10.50
CA GLY A 104 -11.87 -9.80 11.23
C GLY A 104 -10.66 -8.98 10.79
N VAL A 105 -10.06 -9.25 9.62
CA VAL A 105 -8.96 -8.45 9.07
C VAL A 105 -9.40 -7.67 7.82
N GLY A 106 -9.07 -6.39 7.76
CA GLY A 106 -9.38 -5.54 6.62
C GLY A 106 -8.47 -5.84 5.42
N ALA A 107 -9.00 -5.63 4.20
CA ALA A 107 -8.30 -5.95 2.96
C ALA A 107 -8.09 -4.74 2.05
N ILE A 108 -6.87 -4.66 1.49
CA ILE A 108 -6.50 -3.81 0.36
C ILE A 108 -6.33 -4.73 -0.85
N LYS A 109 -7.14 -4.61 -1.90
CA LYS A 109 -6.90 -5.37 -3.14
C LYS A 109 -6.12 -4.53 -4.13
N ALA A 110 -4.97 -5.02 -4.55
CA ALA A 110 -4.15 -4.38 -5.57
C ALA A 110 -4.58 -4.82 -6.98
N PHE A 111 -4.61 -3.85 -7.89
CA PHE A 111 -4.89 -4.04 -9.31
C PHE A 111 -3.77 -3.41 -10.14
N ALA A 112 -3.24 -4.19 -11.07
CA ALA A 112 -2.26 -3.72 -12.03
C ALA A 112 -2.98 -2.95 -13.16
N VAL A 113 -2.54 -1.72 -13.42
CA VAL A 113 -3.11 -0.84 -14.44
C VAL A 113 -2.14 -0.71 -15.60
N GLY A 114 -2.61 -1.10 -16.79
CA GLY A 114 -1.91 -0.92 -18.05
C GLY A 114 -2.37 0.34 -18.81
N GLU A 115 -2.70 0.15 -20.10
CA GLU A 115 -3.16 1.23 -20.99
C GLU A 115 -4.63 1.61 -20.76
N ALA A 116 -5.41 0.75 -20.09
CA ALA A 116 -6.82 0.98 -19.77
C ALA A 116 -7.17 0.36 -18.41
N VAL A 117 -8.27 0.81 -17.82
CA VAL A 117 -8.87 0.22 -16.61
C VAL A 117 -10.27 -0.22 -16.92
N ASP A 118 -10.56 -1.50 -16.70
CA ASP A 118 -11.92 -2.02 -16.70
C ASP A 118 -12.46 -2.02 -15.26
N PHE A 119 -13.26 -1.03 -14.92
CA PHE A 119 -13.83 -0.91 -13.57
C PHE A 119 -14.85 -2.00 -13.23
N ALA A 120 -15.45 -2.66 -14.22
CA ALA A 120 -16.40 -3.75 -13.99
C ALA A 120 -15.74 -4.96 -13.29
N VAL A 121 -14.45 -5.19 -13.56
CA VAL A 121 -13.66 -6.25 -12.89
C VAL A 121 -13.50 -5.99 -11.39
N LEU A 122 -13.61 -4.74 -10.95
CA LEU A 122 -13.46 -4.34 -9.55
C LEU A 122 -14.76 -4.47 -8.75
N GLU A 123 -15.92 -4.45 -9.42
CA GLU A 123 -17.24 -4.46 -8.75
C GLU A 123 -17.43 -5.61 -7.75
N PRO A 124 -17.01 -6.86 -8.03
CA PRO A 124 -17.15 -7.97 -7.08
C PRO A 124 -16.35 -7.78 -5.78
N TYR A 125 -15.32 -6.91 -5.79
CA TYR A 125 -14.48 -6.63 -4.62
C TYR A 125 -15.04 -5.50 -3.75
N VAL A 126 -15.97 -4.69 -4.25
CA VAL A 126 -16.54 -3.54 -3.53
C VAL A 126 -17.10 -3.92 -2.15
N PRO A 127 -17.89 -4.99 -1.98
CA PRO A 127 -18.47 -5.33 -0.68
C PRO A 127 -17.47 -5.97 0.30
N VAL A 128 -16.27 -6.36 -0.16
CA VAL A 128 -15.34 -7.21 0.60
C VAL A 128 -13.95 -6.60 0.83
N CYS A 129 -13.67 -5.42 0.27
CA CYS A 129 -12.40 -4.71 0.46
C CYS A 129 -12.64 -3.35 1.12
N ASP A 130 -11.71 -2.92 1.98
CA ASP A 130 -11.72 -1.60 2.60
C ASP A 130 -11.06 -0.55 1.72
N TYR A 131 -10.06 -0.97 0.96
CA TYR A 131 -9.32 -0.14 0.02
C TYR A 131 -9.00 -0.90 -1.25
N PHE A 132 -8.85 -0.16 -2.35
CA PHE A 132 -8.13 -0.64 -3.52
C PHE A 132 -6.73 -0.03 -3.56
N LEU A 133 -5.86 -0.61 -4.35
CA LEU A 133 -4.56 -0.05 -4.68
C LEU A 133 -4.36 -0.20 -6.19
N PHE A 134 -4.05 0.90 -6.87
CA PHE A 134 -3.71 0.88 -8.29
C PHE A 134 -2.21 1.03 -8.46
N ASP A 135 -1.57 0.02 -9.05
CA ASP A 135 -0.13 -0.02 -9.34
C ASP A 135 0.08 -0.14 -10.85
N ALA A 136 1.22 0.34 -11.35
CA ALA A 136 1.54 0.19 -12.77
C ALA A 136 1.71 -1.28 -13.13
N ALA A 137 1.10 -1.71 -14.23
CA ALA A 137 1.35 -3.03 -14.79
C ALA A 137 2.82 -3.16 -15.21
N GLY A 138 3.42 -4.31 -14.89
CA GLY A 138 4.80 -4.59 -15.20
C GLY A 138 5.10 -6.09 -15.15
N PRO A 139 6.30 -6.52 -15.54
CA PRO A 139 6.65 -7.94 -15.63
C PRO A 139 6.73 -8.63 -14.25
N GLN A 140 6.72 -7.88 -13.15
CA GLN A 140 6.75 -8.42 -11.80
C GLN A 140 5.63 -7.82 -10.94
N PRO A 141 5.05 -8.57 -9.99
CA PRO A 141 4.09 -8.03 -9.03
C PRO A 141 4.76 -6.95 -8.17
N GLY A 142 4.43 -5.69 -8.42
CA GLY A 142 4.90 -4.53 -7.67
C GLY A 142 6.36 -4.12 -7.92
N GLY A 143 6.67 -2.86 -7.68
CA GLY A 143 8.04 -2.34 -7.68
C GLY A 143 8.73 -2.20 -9.04
N ASN A 144 7.98 -2.15 -10.12
CA ASN A 144 8.52 -2.01 -11.49
C ASN A 144 9.12 -0.61 -11.76
N GLY A 145 8.87 0.38 -10.89
CA GLY A 145 9.38 1.75 -11.04
C GLY A 145 8.78 2.52 -12.22
N THR A 146 7.79 1.92 -12.91
CA THR A 146 7.09 2.53 -14.03
C THR A 146 5.80 3.18 -13.57
N ARG A 147 5.35 4.20 -14.31
CA ARG A 147 4.08 4.91 -14.08
C ARG A 147 3.06 4.48 -15.12
N PHE A 148 1.80 4.38 -14.73
CA PHE A 148 0.69 4.35 -15.67
C PHE A 148 0.05 5.75 -15.78
N ASN A 149 -0.81 5.95 -16.77
CA ASN A 149 -1.53 7.20 -16.93
C ASN A 149 -2.63 7.34 -15.85
N TRP A 150 -2.37 8.09 -14.79
CA TRP A 150 -3.32 8.31 -13.68
C TRP A 150 -4.64 8.96 -14.11
N GLN A 151 -4.68 9.64 -15.28
CA GLN A 151 -5.92 10.20 -15.80
C GLN A 151 -6.99 9.15 -16.13
N LEU A 152 -6.60 7.88 -16.30
CA LEU A 152 -7.52 6.75 -16.45
C LEU A 152 -8.46 6.62 -15.25
N LEU A 153 -8.02 7.03 -14.05
CA LEU A 153 -8.80 6.97 -12.82
C LEU A 153 -9.82 8.11 -12.68
N ARG A 154 -9.88 9.07 -13.61
CA ARG A 154 -10.93 10.11 -13.62
C ARG A 154 -12.34 9.55 -13.76
N GLN A 155 -12.48 8.37 -14.32
CA GLN A 155 -13.76 7.68 -14.50
C GLN A 155 -14.11 6.77 -13.32
N TYR A 156 -13.27 6.73 -12.27
CA TYR A 156 -13.52 5.92 -11.09
C TYR A 156 -14.78 6.40 -10.37
N ALA A 157 -15.78 5.51 -10.23
CA ALA A 157 -17.08 5.81 -9.63
C ALA A 157 -17.49 4.83 -8.53
N LEU A 158 -16.58 3.90 -8.15
CA LEU A 158 -16.86 2.93 -7.09
C LEU A 158 -16.72 3.58 -5.71
N SER A 159 -17.39 3.01 -4.71
CA SER A 159 -17.40 3.56 -3.33
C SER A 159 -16.18 3.22 -2.49
N VAL A 160 -15.32 2.29 -2.94
CA VAL A 160 -14.11 1.90 -2.22
C VAL A 160 -13.01 2.94 -2.45
N PRO A 161 -12.47 3.58 -1.41
CA PRO A 161 -11.33 4.50 -1.58
C PRO A 161 -10.07 3.74 -2.00
N TYR A 162 -9.14 4.43 -2.70
CA TYR A 162 -7.94 3.75 -3.16
C TYR A 162 -6.63 4.50 -2.87
N LEU A 163 -5.56 3.70 -2.76
CA LEU A 163 -4.18 4.17 -2.76
C LEU A 163 -3.63 4.12 -4.19
N LEU A 164 -2.89 5.16 -4.56
CA LEU A 164 -2.19 5.24 -5.83
C LEU A 164 -0.74 4.84 -5.63
N ALA A 165 -0.27 3.87 -6.42
CA ALA A 165 1.09 3.36 -6.43
C ALA A 165 1.71 3.47 -7.83
N GLY A 166 2.91 2.90 -8.02
CA GLY A 166 3.61 2.82 -9.30
C GLY A 166 4.48 4.03 -9.62
N GLY A 167 5.78 3.86 -9.45
CA GLY A 167 6.80 4.82 -9.86
C GLY A 167 6.76 6.18 -9.18
N ILE A 168 6.17 6.28 -7.99
CA ILE A 168 6.14 7.53 -7.22
C ILE A 168 7.51 7.76 -6.59
N ASP A 169 8.07 8.97 -6.77
CA ASP A 169 9.32 9.43 -6.19
C ASP A 169 9.22 10.89 -5.68
N SER A 170 10.28 11.37 -5.04
CA SER A 170 10.32 12.69 -4.40
C SER A 170 10.22 13.87 -5.37
N SER A 171 10.51 13.70 -6.66
CA SER A 171 10.41 14.77 -7.67
C SER A 171 8.96 15.12 -8.01
N MET A 172 8.03 14.24 -7.66
CA MET A 172 6.61 14.36 -8.03
C MET A 172 5.76 15.13 -7.01
N VAL A 173 6.33 15.63 -5.94
CA VAL A 173 5.57 16.23 -4.84
C VAL A 173 4.61 17.32 -5.32
N ALA A 174 5.05 18.22 -6.22
CA ALA A 174 4.22 19.29 -6.75
C ALA A 174 3.03 18.78 -7.59
N GLU A 175 3.24 17.70 -8.38
CA GLU A 175 2.17 17.05 -9.14
C GLU A 175 1.15 16.38 -8.19
N LEU A 176 1.65 15.62 -7.20
CA LEU A 176 0.83 14.87 -6.26
C LEU A 176 0.01 15.78 -5.33
N ALA A 177 0.58 16.89 -4.86
CA ALA A 177 -0.11 17.87 -4.02
C ALA A 177 -1.34 18.47 -4.72
N HIS A 178 -1.32 18.59 -6.05
CA HIS A 178 -2.41 19.10 -6.86
C HIS A 178 -3.28 18.02 -7.52
N LEU A 179 -2.93 16.74 -7.36
CA LEU A 179 -3.69 15.65 -7.96
C LEU A 179 -5.06 15.52 -7.31
N ARG A 180 -6.11 15.60 -8.12
CA ARG A 180 -7.49 15.44 -7.66
C ARG A 180 -8.17 14.40 -8.54
N LEU A 181 -8.39 13.21 -7.99
CA LEU A 181 -9.04 12.08 -8.65
C LEU A 181 -10.18 11.56 -7.77
N PRO A 182 -11.32 11.14 -8.35
CA PRO A 182 -12.41 10.53 -7.58
C PRO A 182 -11.92 9.30 -6.81
N GLY A 183 -12.24 9.21 -5.52
CA GLY A 183 -11.89 8.07 -4.68
C GLY A 183 -10.42 7.98 -4.25
N LEU A 184 -9.55 8.90 -4.67
CA LEU A 184 -8.16 8.93 -4.23
C LEU A 184 -8.09 9.18 -2.71
N TYR A 185 -7.54 8.21 -1.99
CA TYR A 185 -7.39 8.25 -0.55
C TYR A 185 -5.96 8.64 -0.12
N GLY A 186 -4.96 8.21 -0.90
CA GLY A 186 -3.56 8.49 -0.61
C GLY A 186 -2.59 7.85 -1.58
N PHE A 187 -1.33 7.85 -1.21
CA PHE A 187 -0.22 7.34 -2.02
C PHE A 187 0.49 6.19 -1.32
N ASP A 188 0.89 5.18 -2.10
CA ASP A 188 1.77 4.08 -1.66
C ASP A 188 3.15 4.26 -2.29
N VAL A 189 4.14 4.58 -1.48
CA VAL A 189 5.52 4.81 -1.91
C VAL A 189 6.41 3.62 -1.55
N ASN A 190 7.33 3.27 -2.44
CA ASN A 190 8.23 2.13 -2.26
C ASN A 190 9.63 2.43 -2.82
N SER A 191 9.96 1.91 -4.03
CA SER A 191 11.30 1.92 -4.62
C SER A 191 11.87 3.31 -4.88
N GLY A 192 11.02 4.30 -5.20
CA GLY A 192 11.44 5.69 -5.43
C GLY A 192 12.02 6.39 -4.19
N PHE A 193 11.95 5.74 -3.03
CA PHE A 193 12.45 6.25 -1.75
C PHE A 193 13.44 5.29 -1.09
N GLU A 194 14.16 4.50 -1.85
CA GLU A 194 15.12 3.51 -1.34
C GLU A 194 16.56 3.88 -1.71
N THR A 195 17.48 3.66 -0.78
CA THR A 195 18.94 3.64 -1.03
C THR A 195 19.41 2.25 -1.46
N ALA A 196 18.71 1.20 -1.03
CA ALA A 196 18.85 -0.19 -1.44
C ALA A 196 17.52 -0.92 -1.25
N PRO A 197 17.27 -2.07 -1.89
CA PRO A 197 16.03 -2.82 -1.70
C PRO A 197 15.70 -3.05 -0.21
N ALA A 198 14.49 -2.66 0.20
CA ALA A 198 13.98 -2.69 1.58
C ALA A 198 14.70 -1.75 2.58
N LEU A 199 15.48 -0.77 2.10
CA LEU A 199 16.12 0.26 2.92
C LEU A 199 15.66 1.64 2.43
N LYS A 200 14.74 2.26 3.17
CA LYS A 200 14.19 3.57 2.83
C LYS A 200 15.14 4.71 3.23
N ASP A 201 15.24 5.72 2.36
CA ASP A 201 15.86 7.00 2.70
C ASP A 201 14.86 7.84 3.51
N ALA A 202 15.00 7.79 4.82
CA ALA A 202 14.11 8.50 5.74
C ALA A 202 14.24 10.04 5.61
N ALA A 203 15.38 10.55 5.18
CA ALA A 203 15.57 11.99 4.98
C ALA A 203 14.77 12.48 3.75
N VAL A 204 14.79 11.70 2.66
CA VAL A 204 13.99 11.98 1.46
C VAL A 204 12.50 11.84 1.77
N LEU A 205 12.08 10.78 2.48
CA LEU A 205 10.69 10.59 2.91
C LEU A 205 10.20 11.75 3.78
N ARG A 206 11.01 12.21 4.73
CA ARG A 206 10.67 13.33 5.62
C ARG A 206 10.34 14.60 4.85
N ARG A 207 11.19 14.95 3.87
CA ARG A 207 10.95 16.13 3.01
C ARG A 207 9.69 15.95 2.19
N PHE A 208 9.55 14.80 1.54
CA PHE A 208 8.37 14.47 0.73
C PHE A 208 7.07 14.58 1.54
N PHE A 209 7.03 14.07 2.78
CA PHE A 209 5.86 14.15 3.66
C PHE A 209 5.55 15.58 4.07
N ALA A 210 6.58 16.38 4.41
CA ALA A 210 6.42 17.79 4.77
C ALA A 210 5.84 18.59 3.59
N ASP A 211 6.42 18.43 2.41
CA ASP A 211 6.02 19.17 1.21
C ASP A 211 4.63 18.76 0.70
N LEU A 212 4.24 17.48 0.86
CA LEU A 212 2.93 16.99 0.43
C LEU A 212 1.80 17.40 1.38
N ARG A 213 2.12 17.64 2.67
CA ARG A 213 1.16 18.06 3.71
C ARG A 213 1.06 19.59 3.87
N ALA A 214 1.95 20.34 3.21
CA ALA A 214 1.96 21.81 3.22
C ALA A 214 0.82 22.39 2.39
#